data_61e694e70f2f222caea011e11dbb93ff
#
_entry.id   61e694e70f2f222caea011e11dbb93ff
#
_cell.length_a   1.000
_cell.length_b   1.000
_cell.length_c   1.000
_cell.angle_alpha   90.00
_cell.angle_beta   90.00
_cell.angle_gamma   90.00
#
_symmetry.space_group_name_H-M   'P 1'
#
loop_
_entity.id
_entity.type
_entity.pdbx_description
1 polymer ?
#
loop_
_entity_poly.entity_id
_entity_poly.type
_entity_poly.pdbx_seq_one_letter_code
_entity_poly.pdbx_strand_id
1 'polypeptide(L)'
;MLQNSSLFWLVPCLLISLPDSTKVQLKPGTVQAFDRYMQAAQQRFNHSLRAGPFLSVDASPDRKRAVREGKIVAEPTNESGDIEIPDGLIHDWTGAVFVPGVTLAKTLRMVEDYNRHKNIYPDVLDSRVLSRHDDDFHIFLRVVKKQILTVVLDTEHDVHYVRLDRTRWYSKSFTTRIAEVDNPGPTEHELPPGNDHGFLWRLNTFWKFEQRDGGVYLECQAISLTRDVPAGLGWLINPIIRTLPRVSLTNTLSATRQALTTAKL
;
A
#
# COMPACT_ATOMS: atom_id res chain seq x y z
N MET A 1 -11.98 66.59 -11.72
CA MET A 1 -11.67 66.09 -10.38
C MET A 1 -12.69 65.02 -10.00
N LEU A 2 -12.36 63.75 -10.21
CA LEU A 2 -13.15 62.61 -9.79
C LEU A 2 -12.20 61.66 -9.07
N GLN A 3 -12.36 61.58 -7.72
CA GLN A 3 -11.60 60.69 -6.85
C GLN A 3 -12.15 59.29 -6.98
N ASN A 4 -11.32 58.35 -7.44
CA ASN A 4 -11.59 56.92 -7.39
C ASN A 4 -11.15 56.38 -6.02
N SER A 5 -12.12 56.04 -5.18
CA SER A 5 -11.87 55.33 -3.92
C SER A 5 -11.86 53.84 -4.19
N SER A 6 -10.65 53.25 -4.20
CA SER A 6 -10.45 51.81 -4.27
C SER A 6 -10.76 51.19 -2.89
N LEU A 7 -11.89 50.49 -2.78
CA LEU A 7 -12.23 49.68 -1.60
C LEU A 7 -11.41 48.40 -1.65
N PHE A 8 -10.36 48.29 -0.83
CA PHE A 8 -9.65 47.04 -0.57
C PHE A 8 -10.51 46.15 0.31
N TRP A 9 -11.06 45.09 -0.24
CA TRP A 9 -11.67 43.99 0.52
C TRP A 9 -10.55 43.17 1.14
N LEU A 10 -10.30 43.33 2.43
CA LEU A 10 -9.53 42.43 3.25
C LEU A 10 -10.34 41.13 3.41
N VAL A 11 -9.98 40.12 2.64
CA VAL A 11 -10.44 38.74 2.91
C VAL A 11 -9.68 38.25 4.14
N PRO A 12 -10.36 37.97 5.26
CA PRO A 12 -9.68 37.37 6.41
C PRO A 12 -9.24 35.98 5.99
N CYS A 13 -7.93 35.76 5.91
CA CYS A 13 -7.33 34.45 5.78
C CYS A 13 -7.69 33.66 7.07
N LEU A 14 -8.75 32.88 7.02
CA LEU A 14 -9.10 31.96 8.10
C LEU A 14 -8.01 30.91 8.13
N LEU A 15 -7.01 31.11 9.00
CA LEU A 15 -6.09 30.05 9.40
C LEU A 15 -6.92 28.97 10.10
N ILE A 16 -7.42 28.00 9.34
CA ILE A 16 -7.96 26.79 9.89
C ILE A 16 -6.75 26.07 10.51
N SER A 17 -6.54 26.30 11.80
CA SER A 17 -5.67 25.45 12.60
C SER A 17 -6.30 24.06 12.53
N LEU A 18 -5.69 23.16 11.75
CA LEU A 18 -6.06 21.75 11.80
C LEU A 18 -5.91 21.33 13.27
N PRO A 19 -6.92 20.66 13.87
CA PRO A 19 -6.79 20.21 15.24
C PRO A 19 -5.53 19.36 15.33
N ASP A 20 -4.73 19.66 16.35
CA ASP A 20 -3.56 18.87 16.73
C ASP A 20 -4.01 17.40 16.72
N SER A 21 -3.48 16.62 15.78
CA SER A 21 -3.96 15.25 15.60
C SER A 21 -3.50 14.47 16.83
N THR A 22 -4.40 14.28 17.78
CA THR A 22 -4.09 13.62 19.04
C THR A 22 -3.58 12.21 18.77
N LYS A 23 -2.44 11.88 19.37
CA LYS A 23 -1.90 10.52 19.37
C LYS A 23 -2.91 9.55 19.94
N VAL A 24 -2.99 8.38 19.36
CA VAL A 24 -3.89 7.31 19.76
C VAL A 24 -3.11 6.03 20.00
N GLN A 25 -3.59 5.23 20.93
CA GLN A 25 -2.98 3.93 21.22
C GLN A 25 -3.70 2.83 20.47
N LEU A 26 -2.93 1.99 19.76
CA LEU A 26 -3.43 0.77 19.16
C LEU A 26 -3.87 -0.21 20.26
N LYS A 27 -5.15 -0.51 20.30
CA LYS A 27 -5.75 -1.31 21.37
C LYS A 27 -5.63 -2.80 21.11
N PRO A 28 -5.53 -3.64 22.15
CA PRO A 28 -5.49 -5.10 21.98
C PRO A 28 -6.69 -5.67 21.23
N GLY A 29 -7.89 -5.12 21.43
CA GLY A 29 -9.12 -5.52 20.72
C GLY A 29 -9.05 -5.26 19.22
N THR A 30 -8.43 -4.14 18.80
CA THR A 30 -8.19 -3.79 17.40
C THR A 30 -7.21 -4.78 16.76
N VAL A 31 -6.11 -5.08 17.45
CA VAL A 31 -5.12 -6.07 16.99
C VAL A 31 -5.77 -7.45 16.81
N GLN A 32 -6.52 -7.93 17.81
CA GLN A 32 -7.22 -9.23 17.71
C GLN A 32 -8.22 -9.28 16.54
N ALA A 33 -8.94 -8.19 16.29
CA ALA A 33 -9.88 -8.12 15.17
C ALA A 33 -9.13 -8.17 13.82
N PHE A 34 -8.03 -7.44 13.71
CA PHE A 34 -7.16 -7.48 12.53
C PHE A 34 -6.56 -8.87 12.32
N ASP A 35 -6.05 -9.52 13.36
CA ASP A 35 -5.45 -10.86 13.27
C ASP A 35 -6.45 -11.90 12.80
N ARG A 36 -7.71 -11.87 13.31
CA ARG A 36 -8.79 -12.73 12.80
C ARG A 36 -9.07 -12.50 11.32
N TYR A 37 -9.08 -11.22 10.90
CA TYR A 37 -9.25 -10.89 9.49
C TYR A 37 -8.12 -11.45 8.64
N MET A 38 -6.87 -11.28 9.10
CA MET A 38 -5.67 -11.77 8.41
C MET A 38 -5.66 -13.29 8.29
N GLN A 39 -6.08 -14.03 9.33
CA GLN A 39 -6.21 -15.47 9.26
C GLN A 39 -7.19 -15.90 8.15
N ALA A 40 -8.37 -15.26 8.07
CA ALA A 40 -9.33 -15.52 7.01
C ALA A 40 -8.79 -15.14 5.61
N ALA A 41 -8.09 -14.01 5.49
CA ALA A 41 -7.45 -13.57 4.25
C ALA A 41 -6.38 -14.57 3.79
N GLN A 42 -5.53 -15.07 4.70
CA GLN A 42 -4.53 -16.09 4.40
C GLN A 42 -5.17 -17.41 3.96
N GLN A 43 -6.29 -17.81 4.58
CA GLN A 43 -7.02 -19.01 4.16
C GLN A 43 -7.56 -18.87 2.74
N ARG A 44 -8.18 -17.71 2.39
CA ARG A 44 -8.64 -17.41 1.03
C ARG A 44 -7.48 -17.44 0.03
N PHE A 45 -6.36 -16.78 0.38
CA PHE A 45 -5.16 -16.77 -0.45
C PHE A 45 -4.62 -18.20 -0.67
N ASN A 46 -4.45 -18.99 0.39
CA ASN A 46 -3.97 -20.37 0.29
C ASN A 46 -4.93 -21.26 -0.51
N HIS A 47 -6.25 -21.02 -0.41
CA HIS A 47 -7.25 -21.73 -1.22
C HIS A 47 -7.06 -21.40 -2.71
N SER A 48 -6.86 -20.14 -3.08
CA SER A 48 -6.64 -19.71 -4.48
C SER A 48 -5.35 -20.26 -5.11
N LEU A 49 -4.38 -20.69 -4.30
CA LEU A 49 -3.18 -21.38 -4.80
C LEU A 49 -3.44 -22.84 -5.19
N ARG A 50 -4.51 -23.47 -4.65
CA ARG A 50 -4.80 -24.91 -4.80
C ARG A 50 -6.03 -25.17 -5.66
N ALA A 51 -7.02 -24.29 -5.61
CA ALA A 51 -8.30 -24.45 -6.29
C ALA A 51 -8.81 -23.12 -6.85
N GLY A 52 -9.32 -23.12 -8.07
CA GLY A 52 -9.79 -21.93 -8.77
C GLY A 52 -8.69 -21.19 -9.55
N PRO A 53 -8.98 -19.98 -10.04
CA PRO A 53 -8.02 -19.21 -10.80
C PRO A 53 -6.89 -18.71 -9.88
N PHE A 54 -5.63 -18.85 -10.35
CA PHE A 54 -4.47 -18.37 -9.62
C PHE A 54 -4.52 -16.84 -9.44
N LEU A 55 -4.85 -16.11 -10.50
CA LEU A 55 -5.06 -14.66 -10.44
C LEU A 55 -6.55 -14.34 -10.35
N SER A 56 -6.93 -13.38 -9.50
CA SER A 56 -8.31 -12.95 -9.32
C SER A 56 -8.94 -12.39 -10.59
N VAL A 57 -8.12 -11.76 -11.45
CA VAL A 57 -8.58 -11.22 -12.74
C VAL A 57 -9.09 -12.29 -13.69
N ASP A 58 -8.67 -13.54 -13.54
CA ASP A 58 -9.14 -14.65 -14.39
C ASP A 58 -10.59 -15.07 -14.10
N ALA A 59 -11.13 -14.68 -12.95
CA ALA A 59 -12.54 -14.91 -12.62
C ALA A 59 -13.49 -13.99 -13.40
N SER A 60 -12.99 -12.97 -14.14
CA SER A 60 -13.79 -12.03 -14.92
C SER A 60 -13.16 -11.81 -16.30
N PRO A 61 -13.83 -12.21 -17.41
CA PRO A 61 -13.32 -11.95 -18.75
C PRO A 61 -13.02 -10.48 -19.03
N ASP A 62 -13.84 -9.57 -18.51
CA ASP A 62 -13.66 -8.14 -18.71
C ASP A 62 -12.43 -7.60 -17.97
N ARG A 63 -12.19 -8.01 -16.72
CA ARG A 63 -10.98 -7.65 -15.97
C ARG A 63 -9.74 -8.20 -16.63
N LYS A 64 -9.77 -9.47 -17.05
CA LYS A 64 -8.66 -10.09 -17.78
C LYS A 64 -8.33 -9.33 -19.05
N ARG A 65 -9.35 -8.97 -19.86
CA ARG A 65 -9.17 -8.18 -21.07
C ARG A 65 -8.57 -6.80 -20.75
N ALA A 66 -9.11 -6.08 -19.78
CA ALA A 66 -8.65 -4.76 -19.39
C ALA A 66 -7.15 -4.79 -18.97
N VAL A 67 -6.75 -5.77 -18.16
CA VAL A 67 -5.35 -5.93 -17.75
C VAL A 67 -4.45 -6.25 -18.93
N ARG A 68 -4.88 -7.12 -19.85
CA ARG A 68 -4.12 -7.43 -21.08
C ARG A 68 -3.97 -6.23 -22.01
N GLU A 69 -4.94 -5.35 -22.06
CA GLU A 69 -4.90 -4.07 -22.80
C GLU A 69 -4.03 -3.01 -22.11
N GLY A 70 -3.37 -3.35 -21.01
CA GLY A 70 -2.44 -2.47 -20.29
C GLY A 70 -3.08 -1.61 -19.22
N LYS A 71 -4.36 -1.81 -18.89
CA LYS A 71 -5.00 -1.13 -17.76
C LYS A 71 -4.50 -1.74 -16.45
N ILE A 72 -4.34 -0.89 -15.42
CA ILE A 72 -4.19 -1.35 -14.05
C ILE A 72 -5.59 -1.43 -13.46
N VAL A 73 -5.95 -2.63 -13.00
CA VAL A 73 -7.20 -2.86 -12.29
C VAL A 73 -6.89 -2.87 -10.80
N ALA A 74 -7.59 -2.05 -10.02
CA ALA A 74 -7.49 -2.03 -8.56
C ALA A 74 -8.89 -1.92 -7.98
N GLU A 75 -9.32 -2.98 -7.29
CA GLU A 75 -10.68 -3.15 -6.78
C GLU A 75 -10.65 -3.56 -5.30
N PRO A 76 -11.69 -3.23 -4.54
CA PRO A 76 -11.82 -3.77 -3.19
C PRO A 76 -11.97 -5.30 -3.25
N THR A 77 -11.37 -5.99 -2.29
CA THR A 77 -11.48 -7.46 -2.20
C THR A 77 -12.85 -7.90 -1.67
N ASN A 78 -13.55 -7.00 -0.97
CA ASN A 78 -14.94 -7.13 -0.54
C ASN A 78 -15.79 -5.99 -1.16
N GLU A 79 -17.08 -5.93 -0.84
CA GLU A 79 -18.00 -4.95 -1.44
C GLU A 79 -17.60 -3.49 -1.24
N SER A 80 -16.94 -3.14 -0.13
CA SER A 80 -16.59 -1.75 0.21
C SER A 80 -15.08 -1.44 0.16
N GLY A 81 -14.22 -2.45 0.28
CA GLY A 81 -12.78 -2.28 0.46
C GLY A 81 -12.35 -1.90 1.86
N ASP A 82 -13.31 -1.49 2.69
CA ASP A 82 -13.09 -1.05 4.07
C ASP A 82 -13.92 -1.90 5.02
N ILE A 83 -13.33 -2.31 6.14
CA ILE A 83 -13.99 -3.09 7.19
C ILE A 83 -13.78 -2.37 8.51
N GLU A 84 -14.87 -1.92 9.11
CA GLU A 84 -14.86 -1.31 10.44
C GLU A 84 -14.63 -2.38 11.50
N ILE A 85 -13.69 -2.12 12.39
CA ILE A 85 -13.39 -2.93 13.56
C ILE A 85 -13.32 -2.03 14.79
N PRO A 86 -13.35 -2.57 16.01
CA PRO A 86 -13.21 -1.72 17.20
C PRO A 86 -11.96 -0.84 17.13
N ASP A 87 -12.15 0.49 17.23
CA ASP A 87 -11.11 1.52 17.21
C ASP A 87 -10.16 1.49 15.97
N GLY A 88 -10.62 0.94 14.85
CA GLY A 88 -9.77 0.83 13.65
C GLY A 88 -10.54 0.55 12.37
N LEU A 89 -9.82 0.70 11.26
CA LEU A 89 -10.33 0.46 9.92
C LEU A 89 -9.36 -0.43 9.15
N ILE A 90 -9.85 -1.55 8.62
CA ILE A 90 -9.09 -2.41 7.73
C ILE A 90 -9.41 -2.02 6.29
N HIS A 91 -8.37 -1.84 5.47
CA HIS A 91 -8.50 -1.67 4.03
C HIS A 91 -7.97 -2.92 3.34
N ASP A 92 -8.77 -3.53 2.46
CA ASP A 92 -8.39 -4.72 1.70
C ASP A 92 -8.67 -4.53 0.21
N TRP A 93 -7.60 -4.35 -0.56
CA TRP A 93 -7.65 -4.04 -1.99
C TRP A 93 -6.78 -5.01 -2.78
N THR A 94 -7.28 -5.47 -3.92
CA THR A 94 -6.52 -6.29 -4.87
C THR A 94 -6.35 -5.54 -6.17
N GLY A 95 -5.12 -5.49 -6.66
CA GLY A 95 -4.81 -4.89 -7.95
C GLY A 95 -3.98 -5.80 -8.83
N ALA A 96 -4.12 -5.63 -10.15
CA ALA A 96 -3.38 -6.40 -11.13
C ALA A 96 -2.91 -5.57 -12.32
N VAL A 97 -1.79 -5.98 -12.90
CA VAL A 97 -1.21 -5.39 -14.11
C VAL A 97 -0.56 -6.48 -14.96
N PHE A 98 -0.59 -6.32 -16.28
CA PHE A 98 0.19 -7.13 -17.23
C PHE A 98 1.38 -6.33 -17.74
N VAL A 99 2.54 -6.98 -17.82
CA VAL A 99 3.78 -6.40 -18.36
C VAL A 99 4.23 -7.26 -19.54
N PRO A 100 3.98 -6.82 -20.77
CA PRO A 100 4.38 -7.58 -21.96
C PRO A 100 5.89 -7.60 -22.17
N GLY A 101 6.41 -8.66 -22.79
CA GLY A 101 7.81 -8.77 -23.20
C GLY A 101 8.81 -8.97 -22.06
N VAL A 102 8.35 -9.16 -20.81
CA VAL A 102 9.23 -9.45 -19.66
C VAL A 102 9.12 -10.91 -19.24
N THR A 103 10.18 -11.40 -18.60
CA THR A 103 10.22 -12.75 -18.03
C THR A 103 9.98 -12.73 -16.53
N LEU A 104 9.48 -13.83 -16.00
CA LEU A 104 9.32 -14.01 -14.55
C LEU A 104 10.64 -13.82 -13.79
N ALA A 105 11.74 -14.36 -14.34
CA ALA A 105 13.07 -14.20 -13.73
C ALA A 105 13.53 -12.74 -13.65
N LYS A 106 13.25 -11.91 -14.68
CA LYS A 106 13.53 -10.47 -14.65
C LYS A 106 12.64 -9.76 -13.60
N THR A 107 11.38 -10.14 -13.56
CA THR A 107 10.41 -9.58 -12.59
C THR A 107 10.84 -9.86 -11.15
N LEU A 108 11.15 -11.13 -10.82
CA LEU A 108 11.57 -11.52 -9.47
C LEU A 108 12.86 -10.81 -9.06
N ARG A 109 13.88 -10.77 -9.92
CA ARG A 109 15.12 -10.02 -9.61
C ARG A 109 14.86 -8.56 -9.26
N MET A 110 13.90 -7.92 -9.93
CA MET A 110 13.59 -6.51 -9.66
C MET A 110 12.81 -6.34 -8.36
N VAL A 111 11.80 -7.17 -8.07
CA VAL A 111 10.99 -7.03 -6.86
C VAL A 111 11.71 -7.50 -5.60
N GLU A 112 12.71 -8.39 -5.72
CA GLU A 112 13.57 -8.83 -4.62
C GLU A 112 14.72 -7.87 -4.32
N ASP A 113 15.03 -6.94 -5.23
CA ASP A 113 16.11 -5.96 -5.03
C ASP A 113 15.62 -4.79 -4.16
N TYR A 114 15.32 -5.10 -2.90
CA TYR A 114 14.79 -4.12 -1.94
C TYR A 114 15.73 -2.93 -1.72
N ASN A 115 17.04 -3.08 -1.90
CA ASN A 115 17.99 -1.97 -1.76
C ASN A 115 17.77 -0.87 -2.81
N ARG A 116 17.09 -1.20 -3.92
CA ARG A 116 16.79 -0.27 -5.01
C ARG A 116 15.33 0.19 -5.06
N HIS A 117 14.46 -0.24 -4.16
CA HIS A 117 13.06 0.16 -4.15
C HIS A 117 12.87 1.68 -4.06
N LYS A 118 13.73 2.38 -3.34
CA LYS A 118 13.75 3.86 -3.30
C LYS A 118 13.98 4.54 -4.67
N ASN A 119 14.56 3.83 -5.63
CA ASN A 119 14.77 4.33 -6.99
C ASN A 119 13.63 3.94 -7.96
N ILE A 120 12.73 3.07 -7.50
CA ILE A 120 11.63 2.51 -8.30
C ILE A 120 10.29 3.11 -7.87
N TYR A 121 10.04 3.17 -6.56
CA TYR A 121 8.77 3.60 -6.00
C TYR A 121 8.85 5.03 -5.48
N PRO A 122 8.09 5.99 -6.07
CA PRO A 122 8.16 7.40 -5.69
C PRO A 122 7.85 7.69 -4.22
N ASP A 123 7.03 6.83 -3.61
CA ASP A 123 6.64 6.96 -2.21
C ASP A 123 7.66 6.34 -1.23
N VAL A 124 8.76 5.75 -1.72
CA VAL A 124 9.81 5.14 -0.90
C VAL A 124 11.03 6.07 -0.85
N LEU A 125 11.31 6.64 0.32
CA LEU A 125 12.43 7.55 0.55
C LEU A 125 13.74 6.81 0.81
N ASP A 126 13.66 5.68 1.53
CA ASP A 126 14.80 4.78 1.76
C ASP A 126 14.31 3.34 1.79
N SER A 127 15.20 2.43 1.40
CA SER A 127 14.90 1.00 1.35
C SER A 127 16.17 0.17 1.46
N ARG A 128 16.11 -0.89 2.26
CA ARG A 128 17.24 -1.81 2.44
C ARG A 128 16.80 -3.18 2.92
N VAL A 129 17.61 -4.18 2.59
CA VAL A 129 17.54 -5.49 3.21
C VAL A 129 18.24 -5.41 4.56
N LEU A 130 17.56 -5.79 5.64
CA LEU A 130 18.13 -5.92 6.98
C LEU A 130 18.77 -7.28 7.17
N SER A 131 18.10 -8.34 6.71
CA SER A 131 18.66 -9.68 6.64
C SER A 131 18.00 -10.48 5.52
N ARG A 132 18.70 -11.50 5.01
CA ARG A 132 18.20 -12.43 4.01
C ARG A 132 18.68 -13.84 4.33
N HIS A 133 17.75 -14.79 4.21
CA HIS A 133 18.05 -16.22 4.25
C HIS A 133 17.26 -16.90 3.13
N ASP A 134 17.94 -17.32 2.05
CA ASP A 134 17.34 -17.87 0.83
C ASP A 134 16.23 -16.96 0.24
N ASP A 135 14.97 -17.40 0.29
CA ASP A 135 13.79 -16.71 -0.19
C ASP A 135 13.07 -15.90 0.91
N ASP A 136 13.65 -15.83 2.11
CA ASP A 136 13.18 -15.04 3.25
C ASP A 136 13.98 -13.76 3.38
N PHE A 137 13.26 -12.64 3.46
CA PHE A 137 13.85 -11.32 3.61
C PHE A 137 13.25 -10.63 4.82
N HIS A 138 14.10 -10.00 5.63
CA HIS A 138 13.70 -8.96 6.56
C HIS A 138 14.13 -7.61 5.98
N ILE A 139 13.19 -6.71 5.76
CA ILE A 139 13.41 -5.47 5.02
C ILE A 139 12.98 -4.25 5.80
N PHE A 140 13.62 -3.12 5.50
CA PHE A 140 13.24 -1.79 5.94
C PHE A 140 12.82 -0.95 4.75
N LEU A 141 11.71 -0.21 4.93
CA LEU A 141 11.26 0.82 3.99
C LEU A 141 10.88 2.09 4.77
N ARG A 142 11.46 3.23 4.39
CA ARG A 142 10.97 4.54 4.79
C ARG A 142 10.01 5.02 3.70
N VAL A 143 8.74 5.15 4.03
CA VAL A 143 7.71 5.55 3.07
C VAL A 143 7.14 6.91 3.41
N VAL A 144 6.75 7.68 2.38
CA VAL A 144 6.11 8.98 2.53
C VAL A 144 4.75 8.97 1.84
N LYS A 145 3.74 9.52 2.51
CA LYS A 145 2.44 9.80 1.90
C LYS A 145 2.17 11.29 1.99
N LYS A 146 1.96 11.91 0.82
CA LYS A 146 1.67 13.34 0.68
C LYS A 146 0.25 13.49 0.16
N GLN A 147 -0.64 13.85 1.05
CA GLN A 147 -2.03 14.17 0.74
C GLN A 147 -2.36 15.54 1.35
N ILE A 148 -3.32 15.64 2.27
CA ILE A 148 -3.57 16.86 3.06
C ILE A 148 -2.42 17.09 4.04
N LEU A 149 -1.89 16.00 4.59
CA LEU A 149 -0.72 15.99 5.46
C LEU A 149 0.40 15.17 4.81
N THR A 150 1.64 15.49 5.15
CA THR A 150 2.78 14.64 4.84
C THR A 150 3.03 13.71 6.02
N VAL A 151 2.93 12.41 5.78
CA VAL A 151 3.19 11.37 6.78
C VAL A 151 4.42 10.58 6.31
N VAL A 152 5.40 10.43 7.19
CA VAL A 152 6.59 9.59 6.98
C VAL A 152 6.52 8.43 7.95
N LEU A 153 6.74 7.23 7.43
CA LEU A 153 6.66 5.98 8.20
C LEU A 153 7.95 5.18 7.98
N ASP A 154 8.55 4.73 9.06
CA ASP A 154 9.60 3.71 9.05
C ASP A 154 8.95 2.35 9.28
N THR A 155 9.13 1.45 8.32
CA THR A 155 8.44 0.16 8.31
C THR A 155 9.42 -0.99 8.14
N GLU A 156 9.19 -2.07 8.89
CA GLU A 156 9.93 -3.32 8.74
C GLU A 156 8.97 -4.46 8.42
N HIS A 157 9.40 -5.35 7.53
CA HIS A 157 8.57 -6.44 7.05
C HIS A 157 9.37 -7.73 6.92
N ASP A 158 8.74 -8.85 7.27
CA ASP A 158 9.17 -10.18 6.87
C ASP A 158 8.49 -10.54 5.56
N VAL A 159 9.29 -10.90 4.56
CA VAL A 159 8.82 -11.27 3.22
C VAL A 159 9.32 -12.64 2.86
N HIS A 160 8.42 -13.50 2.43
CA HIS A 160 8.72 -14.87 2.02
C HIS A 160 8.26 -15.10 0.59
N TYR A 161 9.18 -15.53 -0.30
CA TYR A 161 8.90 -15.91 -1.69
C TYR A 161 8.76 -17.42 -1.82
N VAL A 162 7.80 -17.86 -2.64
CA VAL A 162 7.56 -19.28 -2.87
C VAL A 162 7.37 -19.54 -4.37
N ARG A 163 8.14 -20.48 -4.87
CA ARG A 163 7.95 -21.02 -6.20
C ARG A 163 6.87 -22.10 -6.21
N LEU A 164 5.84 -21.93 -7.04
CA LEU A 164 4.85 -22.98 -7.29
C LEU A 164 5.26 -23.91 -8.42
N ASP A 165 5.69 -23.31 -9.55
CA ASP A 165 6.18 -24.04 -10.71
C ASP A 165 7.12 -23.17 -11.57
N ARG A 166 7.30 -23.49 -12.85
CA ARG A 166 8.19 -22.74 -13.74
C ARG A 166 7.68 -21.36 -14.12
N THR A 167 6.37 -21.13 -14.02
CA THR A 167 5.67 -19.95 -14.51
C THR A 167 4.96 -19.16 -13.41
N ARG A 168 4.81 -19.74 -12.19
CA ARG A 168 4.05 -19.14 -11.10
C ARG A 168 4.86 -19.08 -9.80
N TRP A 169 4.87 -17.89 -9.23
CA TRP A 169 5.43 -17.61 -7.91
C TRP A 169 4.44 -16.76 -7.12
N TYR A 170 4.61 -16.74 -5.81
CA TYR A 170 3.94 -15.78 -4.94
C TYR A 170 4.89 -15.30 -3.84
N SER A 171 4.55 -14.18 -3.20
CA SER A 171 5.17 -13.78 -1.95
C SER A 171 4.13 -13.33 -0.93
N LYS A 172 4.51 -13.42 0.33
CA LYS A 172 3.76 -12.90 1.48
C LYS A 172 4.67 -11.95 2.23
N SER A 173 4.15 -10.76 2.53
CA SER A 173 4.86 -9.76 3.33
C SER A 173 4.01 -9.42 4.54
N PHE A 174 4.60 -9.50 5.72
CA PHE A 174 3.95 -9.17 6.98
C PHE A 174 4.75 -8.08 7.70
N THR A 175 4.04 -7.05 8.14
CA THR A 175 4.64 -6.01 8.97
C THR A 175 5.12 -6.58 10.29
N THR A 176 6.37 -6.33 10.62
CA THR A 176 6.96 -6.59 11.96
C THR A 176 6.99 -5.33 12.79
N ARG A 177 7.19 -4.16 12.16
CA ARG A 177 7.23 -2.87 12.81
C ARG A 177 6.72 -1.77 11.89
N ILE A 178 5.96 -0.81 12.41
CA ILE A 178 5.71 0.50 11.80
C ILE A 178 5.90 1.55 12.90
N ALA A 179 6.69 2.58 12.60
CA ALA A 179 6.85 3.76 13.41
C ALA A 179 6.58 5.00 12.56
N GLU A 180 5.77 5.90 13.06
CA GLU A 180 5.55 7.20 12.46
C GLU A 180 6.73 8.12 12.80
N VAL A 181 7.24 8.86 11.80
CA VAL A 181 8.32 9.82 11.98
C VAL A 181 7.71 11.20 12.20
N ASP A 182 7.88 11.72 13.41
CA ASP A 182 7.48 13.08 13.75
C ASP A 182 8.57 14.09 13.37
N ASN A 183 8.14 15.30 12.95
CA ASN A 183 9.02 16.37 12.49
C ASN A 183 10.10 15.92 11.49
N PRO A 184 9.73 15.35 10.31
CA PRO A 184 10.71 14.84 9.36
C PRO A 184 11.75 15.92 8.99
N GLY A 185 13.04 15.62 9.22
CA GLY A 185 14.16 16.54 8.99
C GLY A 185 15.23 16.45 10.08
N PRO A 186 15.97 17.54 10.34
CA PRO A 186 17.09 17.51 11.27
C PRO A 186 16.75 17.17 12.73
N THR A 187 15.49 17.35 13.12
CA THR A 187 14.97 17.07 14.46
C THR A 187 13.99 15.91 14.48
N GLU A 188 14.00 15.09 13.43
CA GLU A 188 13.08 13.95 13.33
C GLU A 188 13.28 12.94 14.48
N HIS A 189 12.20 12.32 14.89
CA HIS A 189 12.20 11.20 15.80
C HIS A 189 11.02 10.29 15.50
N GLU A 190 11.20 9.01 15.80
CA GLU A 190 10.11 8.06 15.68
C GLU A 190 9.16 8.16 16.88
N LEU A 191 7.87 8.12 16.60
CA LEU A 191 6.87 7.89 17.64
C LEU A 191 6.85 6.41 18.03
N PRO A 192 6.53 6.07 19.28
CA PRO A 192 6.43 4.68 19.70
C PRO A 192 5.39 3.94 18.84
N PRO A 193 5.73 2.77 18.24
CA PRO A 193 4.81 1.99 17.44
C PRO A 193 3.50 1.72 18.17
N GLY A 194 2.36 2.05 17.53
CA GLY A 194 1.04 1.89 18.11
C GLY A 194 0.67 2.93 19.18
N ASN A 195 1.49 3.96 19.40
CA ASN A 195 1.17 5.14 20.18
C ASN A 195 1.56 6.39 19.36
N ASP A 196 0.86 6.58 18.28
CA ASP A 196 1.11 7.54 17.23
C ASP A 196 -0.22 8.17 16.74
N HIS A 197 -0.25 8.73 15.54
CA HIS A 197 -1.50 9.30 15.00
C HIS A 197 -2.40 8.25 14.33
N GLY A 198 -1.97 7.00 14.22
CA GLY A 198 -2.75 5.89 13.66
C GLY A 198 -2.95 5.95 12.14
N PHE A 199 -2.07 6.65 11.42
CA PHE A 199 -2.15 6.71 9.97
C PHE A 199 -1.92 5.35 9.31
N LEU A 200 -1.07 4.52 9.91
CA LEU A 200 -0.87 3.14 9.49
C LEU A 200 -0.23 2.33 10.62
N TRP A 201 -0.92 1.29 11.09
CA TRP A 201 -0.39 0.39 12.13
C TRP A 201 0.10 -0.94 11.59
N ARG A 202 -0.48 -1.41 10.47
CA ARG A 202 -0.11 -2.66 9.79
C ARG A 202 -0.27 -2.50 8.29
N LEU A 203 0.59 -3.17 7.54
CA LEU A 203 0.48 -3.32 6.10
C LEU A 203 1.01 -4.70 5.69
N ASN A 204 0.12 -5.59 5.32
CA ASN A 204 0.46 -6.92 4.84
C ASN A 204 0.12 -7.03 3.36
N THR A 205 0.96 -7.71 2.59
CA THR A 205 0.70 -7.88 1.16
C THR A 205 0.87 -9.33 0.72
N PHE A 206 0.05 -9.73 -0.23
CA PHE A 206 0.16 -11.00 -0.95
C PHE A 206 0.36 -10.71 -2.42
N TRP A 207 1.51 -11.11 -2.96
CA TRP A 207 1.80 -10.97 -4.37
C TRP A 207 1.69 -12.29 -5.09
N LYS A 208 1.22 -12.25 -6.35
CA LYS A 208 1.24 -13.38 -7.29
C LYS A 208 1.88 -12.93 -8.59
N PHE A 209 2.72 -13.77 -9.14
CA PHE A 209 3.47 -13.55 -10.38
C PHE A 209 3.21 -14.73 -11.31
N GLU A 210 2.72 -14.47 -12.50
CA GLU A 210 2.48 -15.52 -13.50
C GLU A 210 2.99 -15.12 -14.87
N GLN A 211 3.92 -15.92 -15.40
CA GLN A 211 4.42 -15.76 -16.78
C GLN A 211 3.53 -16.51 -17.75
N ARG A 212 2.82 -15.78 -18.59
CA ARG A 212 1.99 -16.28 -19.68
C ARG A 212 1.72 -15.19 -20.72
N ASP A 213 1.13 -15.51 -21.85
CA ASP A 213 0.69 -14.57 -22.89
C ASP A 213 1.82 -13.64 -23.40
N GLY A 214 3.09 -14.10 -23.39
CA GLY A 214 4.23 -13.30 -23.81
C GLY A 214 4.68 -12.22 -22.82
N GLY A 215 4.34 -12.34 -21.54
CA GLY A 215 4.73 -11.39 -20.50
C GLY A 215 4.50 -11.95 -19.09
N VAL A 216 4.42 -11.07 -18.12
CA VAL A 216 4.14 -11.41 -16.71
C VAL A 216 2.92 -10.64 -16.20
N TYR A 217 2.00 -11.36 -15.60
CA TYR A 217 0.93 -10.80 -14.79
C TYR A 217 1.43 -10.66 -13.36
N LEU A 218 1.18 -9.50 -12.77
CA LEU A 218 1.41 -9.22 -11.37
C LEU A 218 0.07 -8.91 -10.72
N GLU A 219 -0.22 -9.57 -9.61
CA GLU A 219 -1.38 -9.29 -8.76
C GLU A 219 -0.89 -9.05 -7.34
N CYS A 220 -1.38 -7.99 -6.70
CA CYS A 220 -1.08 -7.65 -5.32
C CYS A 220 -2.39 -7.43 -4.56
N GLN A 221 -2.57 -8.17 -3.47
CA GLN A 221 -3.54 -7.84 -2.44
C GLN A 221 -2.81 -7.11 -1.31
N ALA A 222 -3.29 -5.92 -0.95
CA ALA A 222 -2.76 -5.10 0.13
C ALA A 222 -3.82 -4.97 1.23
N ILE A 223 -3.47 -5.38 2.44
CA ILE A 223 -4.33 -5.34 3.62
C ILE A 223 -3.66 -4.46 4.66
N SER A 224 -4.29 -3.33 4.99
CA SER A 224 -3.74 -2.38 5.96
C SER A 224 -4.71 -2.13 7.11
N LEU A 225 -4.14 -1.71 8.25
CA LEU A 225 -4.85 -1.30 9.44
C LEU A 225 -4.49 0.14 9.77
N THR A 226 -5.50 0.99 9.88
CA THR A 226 -5.41 2.38 10.34
C THR A 226 -6.30 2.60 11.54
N ARG A 227 -6.17 3.75 12.21
CA ARG A 227 -7.19 4.17 13.19
C ARG A 227 -8.53 4.39 12.47
N ASP A 228 -9.61 4.33 13.22
CA ASP A 228 -10.91 4.84 12.78
C ASP A 228 -10.89 6.37 12.60
N VAL A 229 -11.84 6.88 11.84
CA VAL A 229 -11.97 8.32 11.63
C VAL A 229 -12.70 8.93 12.83
N PRO A 230 -12.10 9.93 13.52
CA PRO A 230 -12.73 10.58 14.66
C PRO A 230 -14.14 11.11 14.33
N ALA A 231 -15.06 10.93 15.25
CA ALA A 231 -16.42 11.46 15.13
C ALA A 231 -16.39 12.96 14.82
N GLY A 232 -17.19 13.39 13.85
CA GLY A 232 -17.29 14.81 13.45
C GLY A 232 -16.33 15.24 12.34
N LEU A 233 -15.26 14.50 12.04
CA LEU A 233 -14.33 14.80 10.94
C LEU A 233 -14.53 13.89 9.72
N GLY A 234 -15.41 12.89 9.83
CA GLY A 234 -15.61 11.87 8.78
C GLY A 234 -15.97 12.44 7.41
N TRP A 235 -16.79 13.48 7.35
CA TRP A 235 -17.20 14.09 6.07
C TRP A 235 -16.02 14.70 5.28
N LEU A 236 -14.97 15.15 5.99
CA LEU A 236 -13.79 15.76 5.38
C LEU A 236 -12.70 14.73 5.07
N ILE A 237 -12.48 13.76 5.95
CA ILE A 237 -11.33 12.86 5.94
C ILE A 237 -11.66 11.52 5.28
N ASN A 238 -12.88 11.00 5.44
CA ASN A 238 -13.31 9.72 4.90
C ASN A 238 -13.06 9.56 3.38
N PRO A 239 -13.38 10.54 2.52
CA PRO A 239 -13.15 10.38 1.08
C PRO A 239 -11.68 10.12 0.76
N ILE A 240 -10.76 10.69 1.53
CA ILE A 240 -9.31 10.55 1.33
C ILE A 240 -8.82 9.20 1.85
N ILE A 241 -9.17 8.86 3.10
CA ILE A 241 -8.75 7.60 3.72
C ILE A 241 -9.25 6.40 2.90
N ARG A 242 -10.48 6.44 2.39
CA ARG A 242 -11.07 5.36 1.60
C ARG A 242 -10.48 5.23 0.19
N THR A 243 -9.95 6.32 -0.39
CA THR A 243 -9.33 6.28 -1.72
C THR A 243 -7.84 6.02 -1.70
N LEU A 244 -7.15 6.36 -0.61
CA LEU A 244 -5.71 6.27 -0.48
C LEU A 244 -5.15 4.85 -0.71
N PRO A 245 -5.74 3.76 -0.18
CA PRO A 245 -5.24 2.40 -0.42
C PRO A 245 -5.28 2.02 -1.90
N ARG A 246 -6.37 2.35 -2.59
CA ARG A 246 -6.51 2.14 -4.04
C ARG A 246 -5.45 2.91 -4.83
N VAL A 247 -5.27 4.19 -4.54
CA VAL A 247 -4.28 5.05 -5.22
C VAL A 247 -2.87 4.52 -4.98
N SER A 248 -2.54 4.17 -3.74
CA SER A 248 -1.22 3.62 -3.39
C SER A 248 -0.93 2.31 -4.12
N LEU A 249 -1.90 1.40 -4.17
CA LEU A 249 -1.76 0.12 -4.89
C LEU A 249 -1.59 0.35 -6.39
N THR A 250 -2.39 1.25 -6.99
CA THR A 250 -2.28 1.62 -8.41
C THR A 250 -0.91 2.22 -8.73
N ASN A 251 -0.40 3.12 -7.90
CA ASN A 251 0.91 3.72 -8.06
C ASN A 251 2.03 2.67 -7.96
N THR A 252 1.94 1.75 -7.01
CA THR A 252 2.90 0.65 -6.84
C THR A 252 2.94 -0.23 -8.09
N LEU A 253 1.79 -0.68 -8.60
CA LEU A 253 1.72 -1.49 -9.83
C LEU A 253 2.21 -0.73 -11.07
N SER A 254 1.91 0.57 -11.16
CA SER A 254 2.39 1.43 -12.24
C SER A 254 3.92 1.57 -12.23
N ALA A 255 4.51 1.87 -11.07
CA ALA A 255 5.94 1.99 -10.89
C ALA A 255 6.66 0.66 -11.18
N THR A 256 6.10 -0.47 -10.70
CA THR A 256 6.62 -1.81 -10.99
C THR A 256 6.65 -2.08 -12.50
N ARG A 257 5.54 -1.82 -13.20
CA ARG A 257 5.47 -1.97 -14.66
C ARG A 257 6.50 -1.08 -15.36
N GLN A 258 6.57 0.19 -14.98
CA GLN A 258 7.52 1.13 -15.57
C GLN A 258 8.96 0.66 -15.40
N ALA A 259 9.35 0.25 -14.19
CA ALA A 259 10.70 -0.25 -13.93
C ALA A 259 11.03 -1.49 -14.77
N LEU A 260 10.09 -2.42 -14.95
CA LEU A 260 10.27 -3.62 -15.74
C LEU A 260 10.39 -3.34 -17.24
N THR A 261 9.73 -2.30 -17.76
CA THR A 261 9.74 -1.94 -19.18
C THR A 261 10.88 -1.02 -19.56
N THR A 262 11.34 -0.14 -18.65
CA THR A 262 12.40 0.84 -18.95
C THR A 262 13.80 0.34 -18.62
N ALA A 263 13.97 -0.58 -17.67
CA ALA A 263 15.27 -1.13 -17.35
C ALA A 263 15.82 -1.98 -18.53
N LYS A 264 16.69 -1.38 -19.33
CA LYS A 264 17.67 -2.14 -20.12
C LYS A 264 18.63 -2.77 -19.09
N LEU A 265 18.38 -4.02 -18.72
CA LEU A 265 19.30 -4.86 -17.95
C LEU A 265 20.30 -5.52 -18.90
#